data_7dcf75da10baf07b48b3ce564260378e
#
_entry.id   7dcf75da10baf07b48b3ce564260378e
#
_cell.length_a   1.000
_cell.length_b   1.000
_cell.length_c   1.000
_cell.angle_alpha   90.00
_cell.angle_beta   90.00
_cell.angle_gamma   90.00
#
_symmetry.space_group_name_H-M   'P 1'
#
loop_
_entity.id
_entity.type
_entity.pdbx_description
1 polymer ?
#
loop_
_entity_poly.entity_id
_entity_poly.type
_entity_poly.pdbx_seq_one_letter_code
_entity_poly.pdbx_strand_id
1 'polypeptide(L)'
;LDEENISKDSKTETYAALKLFVDNERWDGVPFFIRTGKKLGDRETQVVVQFKSIDNAPGNVLVIKIQPDEGVYFQFNAKKPGTEQELQPISLDFCQSCILANRMNTPEAYERLLYACFKGDRSLFSQWDQIVVSWTFVNDLLAKYHKQGAPLYTYPQGSMGPKEADEFVNWIKK
;
A
#
# COMPACT_ATOMS: atom_id res chain seq x y z
N LEU A 1 -1.44 -9.71 22.58
CA LEU A 1 -1.97 -9.61 23.96
C LEU A 1 -0.89 -9.79 25.03
N ASP A 2 0.36 -10.09 24.62
CA ASP A 2 1.47 -10.37 25.54
C ASP A 2 2.32 -9.13 25.87
N GLU A 3 1.89 -7.95 25.42
CA GLU A 3 2.56 -6.69 25.73
C GLU A 3 2.07 -6.11 27.06
N GLU A 4 2.96 -5.44 27.77
CA GLU A 4 2.64 -4.80 29.05
C GLU A 4 1.53 -3.75 28.86
N ASN A 5 0.63 -3.67 29.83
CA ASN A 5 -0.49 -2.73 29.86
C ASN A 5 -1.59 -2.95 28.80
N ILE A 6 -1.64 -4.11 28.14
CA ILE A 6 -2.73 -4.47 27.23
C ILE A 6 -3.75 -5.33 27.98
N SER A 7 -5.03 -4.95 27.93
CA SER A 7 -6.11 -5.79 28.43
C SER A 7 -6.15 -7.11 27.68
N LYS A 8 -6.31 -8.22 28.39
CA LYS A 8 -6.45 -9.56 27.80
C LYS A 8 -7.67 -9.68 26.89
N ASP A 9 -8.67 -8.82 27.09
CA ASP A 9 -9.90 -8.76 26.29
C ASP A 9 -9.84 -7.69 25.19
N SER A 10 -8.66 -7.12 24.93
CA SER A 10 -8.48 -6.10 23.89
C SER A 10 -8.87 -6.66 22.52
N LYS A 11 -9.72 -5.91 21.82
CA LYS A 11 -10.13 -6.16 20.42
C LYS A 11 -9.57 -5.12 19.47
N THR A 12 -8.57 -4.36 19.90
CA THR A 12 -7.92 -3.35 19.05
C THR A 12 -7.25 -4.03 17.87
N GLU A 13 -7.61 -3.62 16.69
CA GLU A 13 -7.10 -4.15 15.43
C GLU A 13 -5.63 -3.77 15.25
N THR A 14 -4.80 -4.77 14.99
CA THR A 14 -3.37 -4.57 14.67
C THR A 14 -3.04 -4.88 13.22
N TYR A 15 -4.03 -5.36 12.47
CA TYR A 15 -3.94 -5.65 11.05
C TYR A 15 -5.28 -5.36 10.38
N ALA A 16 -5.24 -4.84 9.18
CA ALA A 16 -6.42 -4.69 8.33
C ALA A 16 -6.07 -5.05 6.87
N ALA A 17 -6.95 -5.79 6.24
CA ALA A 17 -6.95 -6.04 4.80
C ALA A 17 -8.34 -5.71 4.26
N LEU A 18 -8.41 -4.84 3.27
CA LEU A 18 -9.65 -4.31 2.72
C LEU A 18 -9.67 -4.45 1.20
N LYS A 19 -10.84 -4.72 0.66
CA LYS A 19 -11.14 -4.57 -0.76
C LYS A 19 -12.18 -3.47 -0.91
N LEU A 20 -11.82 -2.42 -1.61
CA LEU A 20 -12.64 -1.23 -1.80
C LEU A 20 -12.93 -1.01 -3.28
N PHE A 21 -14.00 -0.29 -3.56
CA PHE A 21 -14.34 0.22 -4.88
C PHE A 21 -14.60 1.72 -4.76
N VAL A 22 -14.23 2.46 -5.79
CA VAL A 22 -14.52 3.88 -5.90
C VAL A 22 -15.61 4.06 -6.93
N ASP A 23 -16.79 4.50 -6.48
CA ASP A 23 -17.97 4.67 -7.30
C ASP A 23 -17.90 6.00 -8.08
N ASN A 24 -17.13 5.97 -9.15
CA ASN A 24 -17.08 7.05 -10.13
C ASN A 24 -16.70 6.49 -11.52
N GLU A 25 -16.94 7.27 -12.56
CA GLU A 25 -16.71 6.89 -13.94
C GLU A 25 -15.26 6.44 -14.23
N ARG A 26 -14.29 7.06 -13.57
CA ARG A 26 -12.85 6.76 -13.78
C ARG A 26 -12.44 5.40 -13.23
N TRP A 27 -13.00 5.01 -12.08
CA TRP A 27 -12.58 3.83 -11.32
C TRP A 27 -13.63 2.73 -11.28
N ASP A 28 -14.68 2.85 -12.10
CA ASP A 28 -15.72 1.83 -12.17
C ASP A 28 -15.15 0.43 -12.45
N GLY A 29 -15.54 -0.52 -11.61
CA GLY A 29 -15.10 -1.91 -11.69
C GLY A 29 -13.63 -2.17 -11.30
N VAL A 30 -12.86 -1.15 -10.88
CA VAL A 30 -11.47 -1.31 -10.44
C VAL A 30 -11.42 -1.60 -8.93
N PRO A 31 -10.93 -2.78 -8.51
CA PRO A 31 -10.76 -3.08 -7.10
C PRO A 31 -9.50 -2.42 -6.54
N PHE A 32 -9.62 -1.84 -5.34
CA PHE A 32 -8.52 -1.32 -4.54
C PHE A 32 -8.30 -2.23 -3.35
N PHE A 33 -7.13 -2.83 -3.25
CA PHE A 33 -6.76 -3.68 -2.13
C PHE A 33 -5.81 -2.91 -1.22
N ILE A 34 -6.16 -2.83 0.05
CA ILE A 34 -5.35 -2.15 1.07
C ILE A 34 -4.96 -3.16 2.13
N ARG A 35 -3.69 -3.16 2.50
CA ARG A 35 -3.15 -3.95 3.59
C ARG A 35 -2.28 -3.09 4.48
N THR A 36 -2.50 -3.16 5.77
CA THR A 36 -1.65 -2.51 6.77
C THR A 36 -1.62 -3.35 8.05
N GLY A 37 -0.52 -3.31 8.77
CA GLY A 37 -0.41 -4.08 10.02
C GLY A 37 0.79 -3.72 10.86
N LYS A 38 0.75 -4.13 12.12
CA LYS A 38 1.85 -3.99 13.07
C LYS A 38 2.76 -5.21 13.01
N LYS A 39 4.06 -5.02 13.22
CA LYS A 39 5.05 -6.10 13.28
C LYS A 39 5.01 -7.06 12.08
N LEU A 40 4.71 -6.53 10.89
CA LEU A 40 4.81 -7.28 9.64
C LEU A 40 6.27 -7.59 9.30
N GLY A 41 6.50 -8.52 8.35
CA GLY A 41 7.82 -8.93 7.92
C GLY A 41 8.65 -7.79 7.32
N ASP A 42 7.98 -6.93 6.54
CA ASP A 42 8.60 -5.78 5.91
C ASP A 42 8.00 -4.48 6.45
N ARG A 43 8.89 -3.51 6.72
CA ARG A 43 8.50 -2.14 7.07
C ARG A 43 8.57 -1.27 5.83
N GLU A 44 7.56 -1.37 4.99
CA GLU A 44 7.51 -0.63 3.74
C GLU A 44 6.12 -0.02 3.51
N THR A 45 6.09 1.03 2.71
CA THR A 45 4.86 1.59 2.15
C THR A 45 5.02 1.69 0.64
N GLN A 46 4.13 1.03 -0.09
CA GLN A 46 4.17 1.01 -1.55
C GLN A 46 2.76 1.00 -2.13
N VAL A 47 2.64 1.48 -3.35
CA VAL A 47 1.44 1.35 -4.18
C VAL A 47 1.78 0.45 -5.37
N VAL A 48 1.00 -0.61 -5.54
CA VAL A 48 1.16 -1.54 -6.66
C VAL A 48 -0.02 -1.39 -7.61
N VAL A 49 0.26 -1.05 -8.86
CA VAL A 49 -0.74 -0.95 -9.92
C VAL A 49 -0.52 -2.09 -10.90
N GLN A 50 -1.49 -3.00 -10.96
CA GLN A 50 -1.51 -4.04 -11.97
C GLN A 50 -2.41 -3.61 -13.14
N PHE A 51 -1.82 -3.51 -14.31
CA PHE A 51 -2.57 -3.21 -15.53
C PHE A 51 -3.31 -4.44 -16.04
N LYS A 52 -4.33 -4.22 -16.83
CA LYS A 52 -5.08 -5.31 -17.46
C LYS A 52 -4.18 -6.08 -18.43
N SER A 53 -4.40 -7.38 -18.51
CA SER A 53 -3.73 -8.23 -19.51
C SER A 53 -4.19 -7.87 -20.92
N ILE A 54 -3.28 -7.94 -21.89
CA ILE A 54 -3.56 -7.73 -23.32
C ILE A 54 -3.04 -8.98 -24.06
N ASP A 55 -3.84 -9.49 -24.99
CA ASP A 55 -3.45 -10.59 -25.89
C ASP A 55 -2.82 -11.81 -25.19
N ASN A 56 -3.41 -12.27 -24.11
CA ASN A 56 -2.91 -13.37 -23.28
C ASN A 56 -1.56 -13.12 -22.58
N ALA A 57 -0.98 -11.93 -22.69
CA ALA A 57 0.19 -11.55 -21.92
C ALA A 57 -0.21 -11.12 -20.50
N PRO A 58 0.58 -11.46 -19.47
CA PRO A 58 0.36 -10.95 -18.13
C PRO A 58 0.29 -9.41 -18.12
N GLY A 59 -0.57 -8.84 -17.30
CA GLY A 59 -0.63 -7.39 -17.15
C GLY A 59 0.70 -6.82 -16.64
N ASN A 60 1.06 -5.65 -17.14
CA ASN A 60 2.22 -4.91 -16.64
C ASN A 60 2.02 -4.54 -15.16
N VAL A 61 3.11 -4.31 -14.44
CA VAL A 61 3.09 -3.96 -13.02
C VAL A 61 3.91 -2.71 -12.77
N LEU A 62 3.30 -1.71 -12.14
CA LEU A 62 3.97 -0.52 -11.65
C LEU A 62 3.98 -0.56 -10.11
N VAL A 63 5.15 -0.46 -9.51
CA VAL A 63 5.32 -0.34 -8.06
C VAL A 63 5.90 1.03 -7.74
N ILE A 64 5.17 1.80 -6.94
CA ILE A 64 5.62 3.09 -6.43
C ILE A 64 6.02 2.85 -4.97
N LYS A 65 7.31 2.91 -4.69
CA LYS A 65 7.88 2.79 -3.35
C LYS A 65 7.86 4.16 -2.68
N ILE A 66 7.26 4.26 -1.50
CA ILE A 66 7.10 5.52 -0.78
C ILE A 66 8.11 5.60 0.37
N GLN A 67 8.28 4.48 1.12
CA GLN A 67 9.26 4.39 2.21
C GLN A 67 9.56 2.92 2.54
N PRO A 68 10.76 2.58 3.09
CA PRO A 68 11.86 3.49 3.43
C PRO A 68 12.64 3.98 2.20
N ASP A 69 12.62 3.21 1.11
CA ASP A 69 13.31 3.52 -0.13
C ASP A 69 12.33 4.14 -1.13
N GLU A 70 12.54 5.40 -1.48
CA GLU A 70 11.74 6.10 -2.47
C GLU A 70 12.15 5.67 -3.89
N GLY A 71 11.17 5.28 -4.72
CA GLY A 71 11.49 4.85 -6.07
C GLY A 71 10.30 4.33 -6.86
N VAL A 72 10.58 3.94 -8.08
CA VAL A 72 9.59 3.36 -8.99
C VAL A 72 10.17 2.13 -9.66
N TYR A 73 9.44 1.03 -9.58
CA TYR A 73 9.72 -0.19 -10.33
C TYR A 73 8.60 -0.39 -11.35
N PHE A 74 8.96 -0.60 -12.60
CA PHE A 74 8.01 -0.88 -13.66
C PHE A 74 8.40 -2.15 -14.42
N GLN A 75 7.52 -3.15 -14.40
CA GLN A 75 7.65 -4.38 -15.16
C GLN A 75 6.65 -4.36 -16.33
N PHE A 76 7.15 -4.63 -17.52
CA PHE A 76 6.34 -4.69 -18.73
C PHE A 76 6.82 -5.80 -19.67
N ASN A 77 5.93 -6.21 -20.57
CA ASN A 77 6.23 -7.24 -21.54
C ASN A 77 6.84 -6.63 -22.79
N ALA A 78 8.00 -7.14 -23.19
CA ALA A 78 8.66 -6.75 -24.44
C ALA A 78 8.80 -7.96 -25.35
N LYS A 79 8.83 -7.73 -26.64
CA LYS A 79 9.12 -8.78 -27.62
C LYS A 79 10.53 -9.31 -27.40
N LYS A 80 10.66 -10.63 -27.27
CA LYS A 80 11.95 -11.29 -27.25
C LYS A 80 12.65 -11.13 -28.60
N PRO A 81 13.93 -10.81 -28.65
CA PRO A 81 14.67 -10.79 -29.91
C PRO A 81 14.58 -12.15 -30.62
N GLY A 82 14.24 -12.13 -31.91
CA GLY A 82 14.05 -13.33 -32.70
C GLY A 82 12.91 -13.21 -33.71
N THR A 83 12.64 -14.30 -34.41
CA THR A 83 11.60 -14.35 -35.44
C THR A 83 10.21 -14.64 -34.86
N GLU A 84 10.13 -15.21 -33.68
CA GLU A 84 8.88 -15.59 -33.04
C GLU A 84 8.25 -14.41 -32.28
N GLN A 85 6.92 -14.45 -32.10
CA GLN A 85 6.16 -13.43 -31.36
C GLN A 85 6.11 -13.74 -29.86
N GLU A 86 7.27 -14.14 -29.29
CA GLU A 86 7.38 -14.39 -27.86
C GLU A 86 7.57 -13.10 -27.07
N LEU A 87 6.85 -12.99 -25.95
CA LEU A 87 7.01 -11.92 -24.99
C LEU A 87 7.87 -12.36 -23.81
N GLN A 88 8.68 -11.44 -23.31
CA GLN A 88 9.43 -11.62 -22.08
C GLN A 88 9.21 -10.43 -21.15
N PRO A 89 9.12 -10.64 -19.83
CA PRO A 89 9.04 -9.54 -18.88
C PRO A 89 10.41 -8.85 -18.79
N ILE A 90 10.42 -7.55 -18.91
CA ILE A 90 11.57 -6.70 -18.61
C ILE A 90 11.19 -5.68 -17.56
N SER A 91 12.17 -5.16 -16.83
CA SER A 91 11.92 -4.23 -15.75
C SER A 91 12.83 -3.01 -15.81
N LEU A 92 12.28 -1.89 -15.38
CA LEU A 92 12.99 -0.65 -15.07
C LEU A 92 12.88 -0.41 -13.57
N ASP A 93 14.00 -0.16 -12.91
CA ASP A 93 14.03 0.16 -11.49
C ASP A 93 14.73 1.51 -11.30
N PHE A 94 14.01 2.47 -10.73
CA PHE A 94 14.53 3.75 -10.33
C PHE A 94 14.46 3.86 -8.81
N CYS A 95 15.59 4.08 -8.18
CA CYS A 95 15.69 4.24 -6.73
C CYS A 95 16.26 5.62 -6.41
N GLN A 96 15.44 6.51 -5.90
CA GLN A 96 15.82 7.86 -5.51
C GLN A 96 16.80 7.85 -4.34
N SER A 97 16.52 7.05 -3.32
CA SER A 97 17.32 6.93 -2.09
C SER A 97 18.61 6.11 -2.29
N CYS A 98 18.73 5.35 -3.39
CA CYS A 98 19.95 4.60 -3.71
C CYS A 98 21.08 5.53 -4.20
N ILE A 99 20.75 6.74 -4.65
CA ILE A 99 21.72 7.75 -5.04
C ILE A 99 22.23 8.44 -3.78
N LEU A 100 23.49 8.21 -3.42
CA LEU A 100 24.08 8.70 -2.16
C LEU A 100 23.91 10.21 -1.97
N ALA A 101 24.11 11.00 -3.02
CA ALA A 101 23.92 12.45 -2.97
C ALA A 101 22.49 12.86 -2.62
N ASN A 102 21.48 12.14 -3.13
CA ASN A 102 20.09 12.40 -2.81
C ASN A 102 19.79 12.02 -1.36
N ARG A 103 20.25 10.84 -0.93
CA ARG A 103 20.05 10.36 0.44
C ARG A 103 20.62 11.31 1.48
N MET A 104 21.82 11.85 1.25
CA MET A 104 22.48 12.80 2.16
C MET A 104 21.82 14.18 2.21
N ASN A 105 21.15 14.58 1.12
CA ASN A 105 20.53 15.90 0.98
C ASN A 105 19.01 15.89 1.09
N THR A 106 18.40 14.73 1.35
CA THR A 106 16.94 14.65 1.54
C THR A 106 16.60 15.10 2.96
N PRO A 107 15.86 16.23 3.13
CA PRO A 107 15.41 16.67 4.44
C PRO A 107 14.50 15.63 5.08
N GLU A 108 14.57 15.51 6.41
CA GLU A 108 13.64 14.65 7.14
C GLU A 108 12.17 15.11 6.99
N ALA A 109 11.23 14.17 7.15
CA ALA A 109 9.82 14.46 6.93
C ALA A 109 9.31 15.64 7.77
N TYR A 110 9.70 15.74 9.05
CA TYR A 110 9.29 16.85 9.90
C TYR A 110 9.95 18.19 9.52
N GLU A 111 11.19 18.17 9.04
CA GLU A 111 11.87 19.36 8.53
C GLU A 111 11.12 19.95 7.32
N ARG A 112 10.70 19.10 6.38
CA ARG A 112 9.90 19.50 5.22
C ARG A 112 8.55 20.09 5.63
N LEU A 113 7.87 19.47 6.61
CA LEU A 113 6.59 19.98 7.12
C LEU A 113 6.74 21.34 7.80
N LEU A 114 7.77 21.51 8.64
CA LEU A 114 8.05 22.79 9.30
C LEU A 114 8.37 23.88 8.27
N TYR A 115 9.20 23.56 7.28
CA TYR A 115 9.51 24.49 6.19
C TYR A 115 8.25 24.91 5.41
N ALA A 116 7.37 23.95 5.07
CA ALA A 116 6.10 24.24 4.42
C ALA A 116 5.21 25.15 5.27
N CYS A 117 5.15 24.92 6.60
CA CYS A 117 4.45 25.81 7.54
C CYS A 117 4.97 27.25 7.46
N PHE A 118 6.28 27.44 7.52
CA PHE A 118 6.89 28.78 7.47
C PHE A 118 6.65 29.50 6.12
N LYS A 119 6.53 28.71 5.06
CA LYS A 119 6.21 29.23 3.72
C LYS A 119 4.71 29.46 3.48
N GLY A 120 3.84 29.01 4.37
CA GLY A 120 2.40 29.01 4.17
C GLY A 120 1.94 28.03 3.07
N ASP A 121 2.80 27.04 2.72
CA ASP A 121 2.50 26.02 1.71
C ASP A 121 1.65 24.91 2.34
N ARG A 122 0.43 24.76 1.85
CA ARG A 122 -0.55 23.80 2.36
C ARG A 122 -0.52 22.45 1.64
N SER A 123 0.30 22.30 0.61
CA SER A 123 0.32 21.12 -0.27
C SER A 123 0.67 19.81 0.44
N LEU A 124 1.43 19.89 1.53
CA LEU A 124 1.85 18.74 2.34
C LEU A 124 0.87 18.40 3.47
N PHE A 125 -0.24 19.14 3.61
CA PHE A 125 -1.17 18.97 4.72
C PHE A 125 -2.55 18.53 4.24
N SER A 126 -3.11 17.52 4.91
CA SER A 126 -4.50 17.13 4.70
C SER A 126 -5.44 18.23 5.17
N GLN A 127 -6.51 18.48 4.41
CA GLN A 127 -7.54 19.42 4.81
C GLN A 127 -8.50 18.78 5.82
N TRP A 128 -9.13 19.60 6.66
CA TRP A 128 -9.97 19.12 7.75
C TRP A 128 -11.17 18.28 7.26
N ASP A 129 -11.83 18.72 6.22
CA ASP A 129 -12.94 17.99 5.59
C ASP A 129 -12.53 16.62 5.03
N GLN A 130 -11.35 16.49 4.43
CA GLN A 130 -10.80 15.20 4.03
C GLN A 130 -10.58 14.26 5.23
N ILE A 131 -10.08 14.80 6.34
CA ILE A 131 -9.88 14.04 7.58
C ILE A 131 -11.22 13.55 8.12
N VAL A 132 -12.22 14.44 8.19
CA VAL A 132 -13.56 14.09 8.69
C VAL A 132 -14.20 12.98 7.85
N VAL A 133 -14.17 13.10 6.53
CA VAL A 133 -14.73 12.07 5.62
C VAL A 133 -14.00 10.73 5.79
N SER A 134 -12.68 10.76 5.88
CA SER A 134 -11.87 9.54 6.06
C SER A 134 -12.18 8.83 7.37
N TRP A 135 -12.30 9.57 8.49
CA TRP A 135 -12.65 9.00 9.78
C TRP A 135 -14.11 8.51 9.83
N THR A 136 -15.03 9.20 9.19
CA THR A 136 -16.42 8.75 9.07
C THR A 136 -16.45 7.37 8.39
N PHE A 137 -15.76 7.24 7.26
CA PHE A 137 -15.66 5.95 6.55
C PHE A 137 -15.09 4.83 7.43
N VAL A 138 -13.97 5.10 8.12
CA VAL A 138 -13.32 4.10 8.98
C VAL A 138 -14.21 3.72 10.16
N ASN A 139 -14.84 4.69 10.82
CA ASN A 139 -15.73 4.43 11.94
C ASN A 139 -16.95 3.59 11.54
N ASP A 140 -17.56 3.89 10.40
CA ASP A 140 -18.69 3.12 9.87
C ASP A 140 -18.26 1.67 9.54
N LEU A 141 -17.07 1.50 8.97
CA LEU A 141 -16.51 0.19 8.69
C LEU A 141 -16.30 -0.63 9.98
N LEU A 142 -15.66 -0.03 10.98
CA LEU A 142 -15.41 -0.67 12.28
C LEU A 142 -16.72 -1.01 12.99
N ALA A 143 -17.69 -0.10 13.00
CA ALA A 143 -19.01 -0.34 13.60
C ALA A 143 -19.71 -1.54 12.96
N LYS A 144 -19.66 -1.66 11.63
CA LYS A 144 -20.22 -2.81 10.91
C LYS A 144 -19.46 -4.09 11.22
N TYR A 145 -18.13 -4.05 11.24
CA TYR A 145 -17.28 -5.19 11.55
C TYR A 145 -17.58 -5.74 12.95
N HIS A 146 -17.64 -4.89 13.96
CA HIS A 146 -17.95 -5.29 15.33
C HIS A 146 -19.39 -5.81 15.49
N LYS A 147 -20.36 -5.19 14.80
CA LYS A 147 -21.75 -5.63 14.83
C LYS A 147 -21.95 -7.03 14.22
N GLN A 148 -21.18 -7.38 13.22
CA GLN A 148 -21.25 -8.69 12.56
C GLN A 148 -20.58 -9.81 13.36
N GLY A 149 -19.87 -9.47 14.44
CA GLY A 149 -19.14 -10.47 15.24
C GLY A 149 -18.06 -11.20 14.40
N ALA A 150 -17.42 -10.48 13.50
CA ALA A 150 -16.42 -11.06 12.62
C ALA A 150 -15.29 -11.75 13.42
N PRO A 151 -14.74 -12.87 12.92
CA PRO A 151 -13.70 -13.61 13.62
C PRO A 151 -12.43 -12.79 13.74
N LEU A 152 -11.76 -12.88 14.89
CA LEU A 152 -10.44 -12.31 15.09
C LEU A 152 -9.38 -13.27 14.51
N TYR A 153 -8.74 -12.88 13.43
CA TYR A 153 -7.61 -13.60 12.88
C TYR A 153 -6.31 -13.17 13.55
N THR A 154 -5.42 -14.12 13.78
CA THR A 154 -4.10 -13.87 14.35
C THR A 154 -3.00 -14.15 13.34
N TYR A 155 -1.86 -13.51 13.50
CA TYR A 155 -0.71 -13.73 12.64
C TYR A 155 0.61 -13.68 13.43
N PRO A 156 1.62 -14.47 13.03
CA PRO A 156 2.94 -14.42 13.66
C PRO A 156 3.63 -13.09 13.39
N GLN A 157 4.37 -12.60 14.37
CA GLN A 157 5.28 -11.47 14.15
C GLN A 157 6.28 -11.81 13.03
N GLY A 158 6.56 -10.88 12.13
CA GLY A 158 7.43 -11.06 10.98
C GLY A 158 6.77 -11.75 9.79
N SER A 159 5.46 -12.08 9.88
CA SER A 159 4.68 -12.53 8.71
C SER A 159 4.08 -11.35 7.94
N MET A 160 3.46 -11.63 6.80
CA MET A 160 2.75 -10.62 6.02
C MET A 160 1.27 -10.47 6.40
N GLY A 161 0.87 -11.00 7.56
CA GLY A 161 -0.48 -10.98 8.07
C GLY A 161 -1.11 -12.36 8.17
N PRO A 162 -2.41 -12.45 8.52
CA PRO A 162 -3.14 -13.71 8.59
C PRO A 162 -3.31 -14.33 7.19
N LYS A 163 -3.33 -15.66 7.12
CA LYS A 163 -3.48 -16.42 5.85
C LYS A 163 -4.79 -16.12 5.15
N GLU A 164 -5.82 -15.83 5.91
CA GLU A 164 -7.14 -15.47 5.41
C GLU A 164 -7.11 -14.19 4.57
N ALA A 165 -6.17 -13.29 4.81
CA ALA A 165 -5.98 -12.11 3.98
C ALA A 165 -5.41 -12.44 2.59
N ASP A 166 -4.67 -13.55 2.46
CA ASP A 166 -4.16 -14.02 1.17
C ASP A 166 -5.24 -14.74 0.35
N GLU A 167 -6.29 -15.27 0.99
CA GLU A 167 -7.36 -15.99 0.31
C GLU A 167 -8.27 -15.08 -0.52
N PHE A 168 -8.46 -13.83 -0.11
CA PHE A 168 -9.34 -12.93 -0.84
C PHE A 168 -8.63 -12.02 -1.85
N VAL A 169 -7.30 -11.97 -1.84
CA VAL A 169 -6.50 -11.26 -2.83
C VAL A 169 -5.10 -11.86 -3.00
N ASN A 170 -4.71 -12.06 -4.25
CA ASN A 170 -3.32 -12.38 -4.58
C ASN A 170 -2.48 -11.10 -4.49
N TRP A 171 -1.82 -10.90 -3.35
CA TRP A 171 -0.89 -9.80 -3.18
C TRP A 171 0.30 -9.96 -4.13
N ILE A 172 0.52 -8.97 -4.96
CA ILE A 172 1.70 -8.96 -5.84
C ILE A 172 2.93 -8.83 -4.94
N LYS A 173 3.73 -9.90 -4.94
CA LYS A 173 5.02 -9.93 -4.26
C LYS A 173 6.10 -9.53 -5.28
N LYS A 174 7.01 -8.67 -4.86
CA LYS A 174 8.20 -8.33 -5.64
C LYS A 174 9.29 -9.38 -5.44
#